data_3e3cee7e1effbd7111e4d38393e66945
#
_entry.id   3e3cee7e1effbd7111e4d38393e66945
#
_cell.length_a   1.000
_cell.length_b   1.000
_cell.length_c   1.000
_cell.angle_alpha   90.00
_cell.angle_beta   90.00
_cell.angle_gamma   90.00
#
_symmetry.space_group_name_H-M   'P 1'
#
loop_
_entity.id
_entity.type
_entity.pdbx_description
1 polymer ?
#
loop_
_entity_poly.entity_id
_entity_poly.type
_entity_poly.pdbx_seq_one_letter_code
_entity_poly.pdbx_strand_id
1 'polypeptide(L)'
;NELTHVEYEVCPDDVDIDEKSREDMLGYMKKVTREISGKFSGGEHYSRIIDEFEDLNSLIVHLSQFMPISNEEKYELLETRSLKERSLRFMDYLLKQKEAIELQIQMAEKFSEKANKHYRETVLREQLKVIQEELNEGKGDGAKKEKDYQSKIEDAQMPPEIRNAA
;
A
#
# COMPACT_ATOMS: atom_id res chain seq x y z
N ASN A 1 23.93 -39.43 22.93
CA ASN A 1 23.99 -37.98 22.90
C ASN A 1 25.44 -37.55 23.03
N GLU A 2 26.09 -37.22 21.94
CA GLU A 2 27.40 -36.57 21.96
C GLU A 2 27.23 -35.11 22.35
N LEU A 3 27.85 -34.70 23.45
CA LEU A 3 27.90 -33.31 23.88
C LEU A 3 28.98 -32.61 23.04
N THR A 4 28.58 -31.56 22.31
CA THR A 4 29.54 -30.72 21.59
C THR A 4 30.17 -29.76 22.58
N HIS A 5 31.49 -29.85 22.77
CA HIS A 5 32.28 -28.88 23.52
C HIS A 5 32.74 -27.78 22.60
N VAL A 6 32.52 -26.54 22.98
CA VAL A 6 32.93 -25.34 22.22
C VAL A 6 33.81 -24.48 23.11
N GLU A 7 34.98 -24.13 22.64
CA GLU A 7 35.79 -23.07 23.22
C GLU A 7 35.41 -21.75 22.55
N TYR A 8 35.22 -20.69 23.31
CA TYR A 8 34.89 -19.38 22.79
C TYR A 8 35.76 -18.31 23.41
N GLU A 9 36.06 -17.29 22.63
CA GLU A 9 36.72 -16.08 23.07
C GLU A 9 35.73 -14.91 22.99
N VAL A 10 35.69 -14.09 24.03
CA VAL A 10 34.84 -12.88 24.05
C VAL A 10 35.50 -11.82 23.18
N CYS A 11 34.81 -11.39 22.14
CA CYS A 11 35.26 -10.37 21.21
C CYS A 11 34.46 -9.08 21.48
N PRO A 12 35.01 -8.13 22.26
CA PRO A 12 34.30 -6.87 22.56
C PRO A 12 34.17 -5.99 21.33
N ASP A 13 33.13 -5.18 21.32
CA ASP A 13 32.95 -4.15 20.29
C ASP A 13 33.99 -3.03 20.42
N ASP A 14 34.45 -2.50 19.29
CA ASP A 14 35.29 -1.31 19.24
C ASP A 14 34.37 -0.07 19.30
N VAL A 15 34.41 0.65 20.42
CA VAL A 15 33.64 1.89 20.59
C VAL A 15 34.44 3.04 19.98
N ASP A 16 34.35 3.17 18.69
CA ASP A 16 35.09 4.11 17.83
C ASP A 16 34.25 5.34 17.44
N ILE A 17 33.25 5.66 18.24
CA ILE A 17 32.33 6.79 18.05
C ILE A 17 32.30 7.62 19.33
N ASP A 18 32.29 8.97 19.19
CA ASP A 18 32.13 9.87 20.31
C ASP A 18 30.71 9.83 20.88
N GLU A 19 30.58 10.21 22.14
CA GLU A 19 29.32 10.14 22.90
C GLU A 19 28.18 10.91 22.21
N LYS A 20 28.45 12.12 21.75
CA LYS A 20 27.45 12.97 21.10
C LYS A 20 26.96 12.32 19.80
N SER A 21 27.86 11.83 18.96
CA SER A 21 27.49 11.15 17.73
C SER A 21 26.71 9.86 18.01
N ARG A 22 27.03 9.16 19.09
CA ARG A 22 26.29 7.96 19.52
C ARG A 22 24.85 8.31 19.93
N GLU A 23 24.67 9.36 20.71
CA GLU A 23 23.34 9.86 21.12
C GLU A 23 22.53 10.34 19.90
N ASP A 24 23.15 11.10 19.00
CA ASP A 24 22.51 11.59 17.77
C ASP A 24 22.05 10.42 16.87
N MET A 25 22.88 9.40 16.70
CA MET A 25 22.53 8.19 15.94
C MET A 25 21.41 7.41 16.61
N LEU A 26 21.46 7.23 17.92
CA LEU A 26 20.40 6.57 18.68
C LEU A 26 19.07 7.30 18.52
N GLY A 27 19.08 8.62 18.70
CA GLY A 27 17.90 9.47 18.51
C GLY A 27 17.32 9.39 17.11
N TYR A 28 18.20 9.39 16.11
CA TYR A 28 17.77 9.27 14.72
C TYR A 28 17.16 7.90 14.39
N MET A 29 17.79 6.80 14.83
CA MET A 29 17.24 5.45 14.64
C MET A 29 15.88 5.30 15.32
N LYS A 30 15.71 5.80 16.54
CA LYS A 30 14.42 5.82 17.24
C LYS A 30 13.37 6.60 16.44
N LYS A 31 13.74 7.77 15.91
CA LYS A 31 12.85 8.59 15.07
C LYS A 31 12.38 7.82 13.83
N VAL A 32 13.31 7.26 13.05
CA VAL A 32 12.97 6.52 11.83
C VAL A 32 12.11 5.30 12.16
N THR A 33 12.42 4.57 13.24
CA THR A 33 11.63 3.41 13.67
C THR A 33 10.21 3.81 14.06
N ARG A 34 10.01 4.96 14.73
CA ARG A 34 8.67 5.50 15.04
C ARG A 34 7.90 5.89 13.77
N GLU A 35 8.57 6.48 12.79
CA GLU A 35 7.95 6.81 11.50
C GLU A 35 7.47 5.55 10.75
N ILE A 36 8.25 4.47 10.81
CA ILE A 36 7.87 3.17 10.25
C ILE A 36 6.70 2.57 11.04
N SER A 37 6.85 2.43 12.36
CA SER A 37 5.86 1.78 13.22
C SER A 37 4.52 2.51 13.22
N GLY A 38 4.51 3.84 13.12
CA GLY A 38 3.29 4.65 13.01
C GLY A 38 2.44 4.38 11.77
N LYS A 39 2.97 3.66 10.77
CA LYS A 39 2.21 3.23 9.59
C LYS A 39 1.38 1.96 9.84
N PHE A 40 1.58 1.29 10.97
CA PHE A 40 0.94 0.01 11.29
C PHE A 40 0.05 0.12 12.53
N SER A 41 -0.98 -0.70 12.55
CA SER A 41 -1.82 -0.85 13.74
C SER A 41 -0.99 -1.41 14.91
N GLY A 42 -1.08 -0.77 16.08
CA GLY A 42 -0.25 -1.16 17.24
C GLY A 42 1.14 -0.52 17.28
N GLY A 43 1.51 0.28 16.29
CA GLY A 43 2.81 0.95 16.21
C GLY A 43 3.15 1.85 17.40
N GLU A 44 2.14 2.44 18.05
CA GLU A 44 2.35 3.27 19.26
C GLU A 44 2.93 2.46 20.44
N HIS A 45 2.47 1.21 20.61
CA HIS A 45 3.01 0.34 21.64
C HIS A 45 4.47 -0.01 21.37
N TYR A 46 4.78 -0.34 20.11
CA TYR A 46 6.15 -0.62 19.69
C TYR A 46 7.08 0.60 19.85
N SER A 47 6.58 1.78 19.53
CA SER A 47 7.33 3.04 19.72
C SER A 47 7.75 3.26 21.17
N ARG A 48 6.91 2.92 22.15
CA ARG A 48 7.26 3.01 23.56
C ARG A 48 8.40 2.08 23.94
N ILE A 49 8.38 0.86 23.44
CA ILE A 49 9.46 -0.13 23.66
C ILE A 49 10.78 0.42 23.10
N ILE A 50 10.74 1.01 21.90
CA ILE A 50 11.93 1.59 21.26
C ILE A 50 12.47 2.78 22.05
N ASP A 51 11.62 3.57 22.69
CA ASP A 51 12.04 4.72 23.48
C ASP A 51 12.78 4.34 24.77
N GLU A 52 12.60 3.13 25.28
CA GLU A 52 13.28 2.61 26.48
C GLU A 52 14.77 2.25 26.25
N PHE A 53 15.19 2.09 24.98
CA PHE A 53 16.60 1.79 24.69
C PHE A 53 17.49 3.01 24.92
N GLU A 54 18.50 2.86 25.77
CA GLU A 54 19.49 3.89 26.05
C GLU A 54 20.82 3.64 25.32
N ASP A 55 21.03 2.41 24.86
CA ASP A 55 22.24 1.99 24.18
C ASP A 55 22.00 1.70 22.69
N LEU A 56 22.89 2.26 21.86
CA LEU A 56 22.81 2.12 20.39
C LEU A 56 22.94 0.68 19.92
N ASN A 57 23.86 -0.09 20.51
CA ASN A 57 24.07 -1.47 20.13
C ASN A 57 22.86 -2.36 20.50
N SER A 58 22.33 -2.17 21.70
CA SER A 58 21.12 -2.87 22.16
C SER A 58 19.91 -2.59 21.26
N LEU A 59 19.76 -1.35 20.80
CA LEU A 59 18.72 -1.00 19.83
C LEU A 59 18.93 -1.69 18.49
N ILE A 60 20.15 -1.71 17.95
CA ILE A 60 20.48 -2.40 16.70
C ILE A 60 20.16 -3.89 16.80
N VAL A 61 20.59 -4.56 17.87
CA VAL A 61 20.33 -5.98 18.12
C VAL A 61 18.82 -6.25 18.19
N HIS A 62 18.06 -5.41 18.88
CA HIS A 62 16.62 -5.57 18.97
C HIS A 62 15.94 -5.40 17.60
N LEU A 63 16.25 -4.33 16.89
CA LEU A 63 15.65 -4.03 15.60
C LEU A 63 16.02 -5.04 14.51
N SER A 64 17.25 -5.57 14.51
CA SER A 64 17.72 -6.53 13.51
C SER A 64 16.92 -7.83 13.48
N GLN A 65 16.26 -8.19 14.60
CA GLN A 65 15.40 -9.37 14.66
C GLN A 65 14.14 -9.23 13.81
N PHE A 66 13.65 -8.02 13.66
CA PHE A 66 12.40 -7.71 12.93
C PHE A 66 12.65 -7.17 11.51
N MET A 67 13.91 -6.90 11.19
CA MET A 67 14.28 -6.40 9.85
C MET A 67 14.28 -7.54 8.83
N PRO A 68 13.69 -7.33 7.63
CA PRO A 68 13.70 -8.28 6.53
C PRO A 68 15.03 -8.24 5.76
N ILE A 69 16.14 -8.38 6.48
CA ILE A 69 17.49 -8.51 5.94
C ILE A 69 17.91 -9.98 5.91
N SER A 70 18.78 -10.35 4.97
CA SER A 70 19.24 -11.72 4.80
C SER A 70 20.07 -12.20 6.00
N ASN A 71 20.26 -13.50 6.11
CA ASN A 71 21.13 -14.06 7.17
C ASN A 71 22.59 -13.62 6.98
N GLU A 72 23.03 -13.45 5.74
CA GLU A 72 24.35 -12.95 5.39
C GLU A 72 24.54 -11.51 5.90
N GLU A 73 23.58 -10.64 5.65
CA GLU A 73 23.59 -9.25 6.15
C GLU A 73 23.56 -9.18 7.68
N LYS A 74 22.78 -10.06 8.33
CA LYS A 74 22.79 -10.18 9.80
C LYS A 74 24.15 -10.63 10.32
N TYR A 75 24.77 -11.59 9.63
CA TYR A 75 26.10 -12.07 9.98
C TYR A 75 27.16 -10.96 9.81
N GLU A 76 27.11 -10.20 8.72
CA GLU A 76 27.99 -9.04 8.52
C GLU A 76 27.85 -8.00 9.64
N LEU A 77 26.62 -7.74 10.11
CA LEU A 77 26.41 -6.84 11.25
C LEU A 77 27.03 -7.38 12.53
N LEU A 78 26.94 -8.69 12.78
CA LEU A 78 27.56 -9.33 13.94
C LEU A 78 29.10 -9.36 13.86
N GLU A 79 29.66 -9.57 12.68
CA GLU A 79 31.12 -9.61 12.45
C GLU A 79 31.75 -8.21 12.52
N THR A 80 30.99 -7.16 12.22
CA THR A 80 31.47 -5.76 12.25
C THR A 80 31.72 -5.33 13.69
N ARG A 81 32.99 -5.24 14.10
CA ARG A 81 33.38 -4.88 15.47
C ARG A 81 33.25 -3.38 15.75
N SER A 82 33.49 -2.53 14.75
CA SER A 82 33.31 -1.07 14.83
C SER A 82 31.85 -0.73 15.10
N LEU A 83 31.56 -0.12 16.24
CA LEU A 83 30.21 0.32 16.59
C LEU A 83 29.71 1.38 15.61
N LYS A 84 30.60 2.27 15.18
CA LYS A 84 30.29 3.31 14.18
C LYS A 84 29.89 2.69 12.84
N GLU A 85 30.68 1.78 12.32
CA GLU A 85 30.43 1.13 11.02
C GLU A 85 29.16 0.28 11.06
N ARG A 86 28.97 -0.52 12.11
CA ARG A 86 27.77 -1.31 12.35
C ARG A 86 26.51 -0.41 12.38
N SER A 87 26.59 0.71 13.09
CA SER A 87 25.48 1.66 13.18
C SER A 87 25.15 2.31 11.85
N LEU A 88 26.14 2.69 11.05
CA LEU A 88 25.92 3.26 9.71
C LEU A 88 25.30 2.23 8.75
N ARG A 89 25.80 0.99 8.75
CA ARG A 89 25.23 -0.10 7.93
C ARG A 89 23.79 -0.38 8.33
N PHE A 90 23.53 -0.48 9.63
CA PHE A 90 22.19 -0.73 10.11
C PHE A 90 21.22 0.43 9.77
N MET A 91 21.69 1.66 9.85
CA MET A 91 20.90 2.84 9.46
C MET A 91 20.54 2.81 7.97
N ASP A 92 21.46 2.38 7.10
CA ASP A 92 21.18 2.19 5.67
C ASP A 92 20.09 1.15 5.43
N TYR A 93 20.14 0.01 6.12
CA TYR A 93 19.06 -0.98 6.07
C TYR A 93 17.72 -0.43 6.56
N LEU A 94 17.72 0.32 7.66
CA LEU A 94 16.52 0.92 8.22
C LEU A 94 15.88 1.94 7.28
N LEU A 95 16.69 2.76 6.62
CA LEU A 95 16.21 3.73 5.63
C LEU A 95 15.65 3.05 4.38
N LYS A 96 16.33 2.03 3.85
CA LYS A 96 15.82 1.22 2.73
C LYS A 96 14.48 0.56 3.07
N GLN A 97 14.34 0.06 4.30
CA GLN A 97 13.08 -0.52 4.75
C GLN A 97 11.97 0.51 4.83
N LYS A 98 12.26 1.72 5.34
CA LYS A 98 11.31 2.83 5.36
C LYS A 98 10.81 3.16 3.94
N GLU A 99 11.73 3.34 3.00
CA GLU A 99 11.39 3.63 1.59
C GLU A 99 10.54 2.51 0.96
N ALA A 100 10.89 1.25 1.21
CA ALA A 100 10.13 0.11 0.71
C ALA A 100 8.70 0.09 1.23
N ILE A 101 8.50 0.36 2.53
CA ILE A 101 7.18 0.44 3.17
C ILE A 101 6.37 1.61 2.60
N GLU A 102 6.98 2.78 2.44
CA GLU A 102 6.31 3.96 1.86
C GLU A 102 5.86 3.69 0.42
N LEU A 103 6.69 3.03 -0.38
CA LEU A 103 6.34 2.62 -1.74
C LEU A 103 5.20 1.61 -1.75
N GLN A 104 5.21 0.61 -0.86
CA GLN A 104 4.12 -0.37 -0.75
C GLN A 104 2.79 0.29 -0.40
N ILE A 105 2.78 1.25 0.54
CA ILE A 105 1.58 1.99 0.91
C ILE A 105 1.05 2.79 -0.29
N GLN A 106 1.91 3.53 -0.97
CA GLN A 106 1.51 4.30 -2.17
C GLN A 106 0.95 3.39 -3.28
N MET A 107 1.54 2.22 -3.49
CA MET A 107 1.02 1.25 -4.46
C MET A 107 -0.34 0.73 -4.04
N ALA A 108 -0.53 0.36 -2.76
CA ALA A 108 -1.82 -0.11 -2.25
C ALA A 108 -2.92 0.95 -2.39
N GLU A 109 -2.63 2.22 -2.11
CA GLU A 109 -3.54 3.34 -2.31
C GLU A 109 -3.95 3.49 -3.78
N LYS A 110 -3.00 3.49 -4.71
CA LYS A 110 -3.27 3.57 -6.15
C LYS A 110 -4.10 2.39 -6.67
N PHE A 111 -3.85 1.18 -6.17
CA PHE A 111 -4.66 0.01 -6.52
C PHE A 111 -6.08 0.13 -5.99
N SER A 112 -6.24 0.59 -4.74
CA SER A 112 -7.55 0.84 -4.13
C SER A 112 -8.35 1.89 -4.91
N GLU A 113 -7.72 3.01 -5.29
CA GLU A 113 -8.37 4.05 -6.12
C GLU A 113 -8.83 3.52 -7.47
N LYS A 114 -7.97 2.75 -8.17
CA LYS A 114 -8.32 2.14 -9.45
C LYS A 114 -9.47 1.14 -9.33
N ALA A 115 -9.44 0.29 -8.30
CA ALA A 115 -10.50 -0.66 -8.02
C ALA A 115 -11.84 0.04 -7.74
N ASN A 116 -11.82 1.10 -6.92
CA ASN A 116 -13.00 1.89 -6.61
C ASN A 116 -13.56 2.61 -7.85
N LYS A 117 -12.69 3.14 -8.71
CA LYS A 117 -13.10 3.77 -9.97
C LYS A 117 -13.77 2.74 -10.89
N HIS A 118 -13.16 1.58 -11.07
CA HIS A 118 -13.71 0.51 -11.91
C HIS A 118 -15.06 0.00 -11.38
N TYR A 119 -15.18 -0.17 -10.06
CA TYR A 119 -16.44 -0.55 -9.43
C TYR A 119 -17.54 0.50 -9.70
N ARG A 120 -17.25 1.79 -9.52
CA ARG A 120 -18.22 2.87 -9.83
C ARG A 120 -18.61 2.89 -11.30
N GLU A 121 -17.68 2.71 -12.22
CA GLU A 121 -17.98 2.65 -13.66
C GLU A 121 -18.88 1.46 -13.99
N THR A 122 -18.67 0.30 -13.36
CA THR A 122 -19.51 -0.90 -13.57
C THR A 122 -20.91 -0.64 -13.06
N VAL A 123 -21.08 -0.13 -11.84
CA VAL A 123 -22.40 0.19 -11.26
C VAL A 123 -23.13 1.22 -12.12
N LEU A 124 -22.46 2.28 -12.60
CA LEU A 124 -23.08 3.27 -13.47
C LEU A 124 -23.52 2.69 -14.81
N ARG A 125 -22.75 1.77 -15.40
CA ARG A 125 -23.13 1.08 -16.63
C ARG A 125 -24.34 0.18 -16.43
N GLU A 126 -24.41 -0.52 -15.32
CA GLU A 126 -25.59 -1.34 -14.97
C GLU A 126 -26.85 -0.46 -14.78
N GLN A 127 -26.72 0.65 -14.06
CA GLN A 127 -27.82 1.60 -13.90
C GLN A 127 -28.28 2.20 -15.23
N LEU A 128 -27.35 2.59 -16.10
CA LEU A 128 -27.70 3.06 -17.45
C LEU A 128 -28.43 2.01 -18.25
N LYS A 129 -28.03 0.74 -18.16
CA LYS A 129 -28.68 -0.36 -18.86
C LYS A 129 -30.12 -0.53 -18.37
N VAL A 130 -30.36 -0.54 -17.07
CA VAL A 130 -31.70 -0.63 -16.48
C VAL A 130 -32.57 0.54 -16.94
N ILE A 131 -32.08 1.77 -16.89
CA ILE A 131 -32.80 2.97 -17.34
C ILE A 131 -33.14 2.87 -18.83
N GLN A 132 -32.19 2.38 -19.66
CA GLN A 132 -32.43 2.19 -21.10
C GLN A 132 -33.49 1.11 -21.36
N GLU A 133 -33.48 0.02 -20.58
CA GLU A 133 -34.50 -1.03 -20.65
C GLU A 133 -35.89 -0.48 -20.28
N GLU A 134 -36.01 0.25 -19.17
CA GLU A 134 -37.24 0.91 -18.75
C GLU A 134 -37.75 1.94 -19.79
N LEU A 135 -36.88 2.75 -20.37
CA LEU A 135 -37.23 3.70 -21.42
C LEU A 135 -37.66 3.00 -22.71
N ASN A 136 -37.08 1.85 -23.03
CA ASN A 136 -37.46 1.06 -24.19
C ASN A 136 -38.81 0.31 -23.97
N GLU A 137 -39.05 -0.16 -22.75
CA GLU A 137 -40.36 -0.74 -22.39
C GLU A 137 -41.48 0.35 -22.40
N GLY A 138 -41.15 1.57 -21.93
CA GLY A 138 -42.06 2.71 -22.03
C GLY A 138 -42.31 3.18 -23.47
N LYS A 139 -41.34 3.01 -24.37
CA LYS A 139 -41.48 3.29 -25.83
C LYS A 139 -42.23 2.21 -26.59
N GLY A 140 -42.33 0.99 -26.03
CA GLY A 140 -43.06 -0.12 -26.67
C GLY A 140 -44.53 0.18 -26.94
N ASP A 141 -45.10 1.03 -26.12
CA ASP A 141 -46.53 1.45 -26.30
C ASP A 141 -46.63 2.67 -27.27
N GLY A 142 -45.62 3.53 -27.29
CA GLY A 142 -45.54 4.64 -28.27
C GLY A 142 -45.19 4.20 -29.69
N ALA A 143 -44.23 3.27 -29.83
CA ALA A 143 -43.82 2.73 -31.13
C ALA A 143 -44.90 1.84 -31.79
N LYS A 144 -45.73 1.15 -31.00
CA LYS A 144 -46.93 0.48 -31.51
C LYS A 144 -47.98 1.48 -32.00
N LYS A 145 -48.19 2.60 -31.32
CA LYS A 145 -49.08 3.66 -31.74
C LYS A 145 -48.60 4.35 -33.00
N GLU A 146 -47.31 4.62 -33.13
CA GLU A 146 -46.71 5.28 -34.30
C GLU A 146 -46.82 4.38 -35.55
N LYS A 147 -46.56 3.07 -35.44
CA LYS A 147 -46.80 2.10 -36.51
C LYS A 147 -48.27 1.93 -36.88
N ASP A 148 -49.16 2.00 -35.89
CA ASP A 148 -50.60 1.92 -36.09
C ASP A 148 -51.14 3.18 -36.81
N TYR A 149 -50.60 4.35 -36.54
CA TYR A 149 -50.92 5.57 -37.28
C TYR A 149 -50.39 5.59 -38.72
N GLN A 150 -49.18 5.15 -38.93
CA GLN A 150 -48.64 5.01 -40.32
C GLN A 150 -49.44 4.00 -41.14
N SER A 151 -49.78 2.88 -40.58
CA SER A 151 -50.64 1.87 -41.26
C SER A 151 -52.05 2.44 -41.55
N LYS A 152 -52.62 3.23 -40.63
CA LYS A 152 -53.94 3.88 -40.84
C LYS A 152 -53.87 4.99 -41.89
N ILE A 153 -52.76 5.70 -42.02
CA ILE A 153 -52.54 6.71 -43.08
C ILE A 153 -52.40 6.05 -44.45
N GLU A 154 -51.73 4.87 -44.50
CA GLU A 154 -51.57 4.11 -45.75
C GLU A 154 -52.92 3.48 -46.20
N ASP A 155 -53.71 2.96 -45.27
CA ASP A 155 -55.02 2.37 -45.54
C ASP A 155 -56.11 3.40 -45.90
N ALA A 156 -55.95 4.65 -45.51
CA ALA A 156 -56.94 5.71 -45.70
C ALA A 156 -57.00 6.26 -47.16
N GLN A 157 -56.22 5.75 -48.10
CA GLN A 157 -56.18 6.16 -49.51
C GLN A 157 -56.20 7.68 -49.76
N MET A 158 -55.45 8.43 -48.95
CA MET A 158 -55.41 9.89 -49.02
C MET A 158 -54.79 10.41 -50.36
N PRO A 159 -55.31 11.48 -50.95
CA PRO A 159 -54.66 12.11 -52.10
C PRO A 159 -53.20 12.49 -51.78
N PRO A 160 -52.31 12.41 -52.79
CA PRO A 160 -50.89 12.60 -52.57
C PRO A 160 -50.48 13.98 -52.02
N GLU A 161 -51.31 15.00 -52.21
CA GLU A 161 -51.10 16.38 -51.69
C GLU A 161 -51.26 16.49 -50.18
N ILE A 162 -52.10 15.63 -49.55
CA ILE A 162 -52.34 15.60 -48.10
C ILE A 162 -51.41 14.65 -47.37
N ARG A 163 -50.91 13.62 -48.10
CA ARG A 163 -50.01 12.60 -47.53
C ARG A 163 -48.65 13.14 -47.12
N ASN A 164 -48.18 14.26 -47.75
CA ASN A 164 -46.92 14.88 -47.42
C ASN A 164 -47.02 15.96 -46.33
N ALA A 165 -48.23 16.22 -45.83
CA ALA A 165 -48.47 17.25 -44.79
C ALA A 165 -48.92 16.60 -43.45
N ALA A 166 -49.15 15.30 -43.39
CA ALA A 166 -49.52 14.54 -42.19
C ALA A 166 -48.30 13.73 -41.67
#